data_d1c620a92a75362460d969f61c945862
#
_entry.id   d1c620a92a75362460d969f61c945862
#
_cell.length_a   1.000
_cell.length_b   1.000
_cell.length_c   1.000
_cell.angle_alpha   90.00
_cell.angle_beta   90.00
_cell.angle_gamma   90.00
#
_symmetry.space_group_name_H-M   'P 1'
#
loop_
_entity.id
_entity.type
_entity.pdbx_description
1 polymer ?
#
loop_
_entity_poly.entity_id
_entity_poly.type
_entity_poly.pdbx_seq_one_letter_code
_entity_poly.pdbx_strand_id
1 'polypeptide(L)'
;MTSTMGATIMTPSRQIQRQPSWIMLASEFGESTLNEKGSGEFDPTFVITKLGAKVNRVTVSGLVERLELRETSNGSQMYQGQLRDPSGLHYFSVGEYASESMREFIVQLLDKVESGEPILLSMTAKARWYQTDEGAVYTSLRPEEAAIVSRERYASWLVRACAATLSRLDQHQKSLNCEPTKEAML
;
A
#
# COMPACT_ATOMS: atom_id res chain seq x y z
N MET A 1 -35.60 -32.91 39.31
CA MET A 1 -35.58 -31.79 38.33
C MET A 1 -34.21 -31.11 38.43
N THR A 2 -33.27 -31.51 37.60
CA THR A 2 -31.89 -30.99 37.57
C THR A 2 -31.77 -30.15 36.33
N SER A 3 -31.68 -28.84 36.52
CA SER A 3 -31.50 -27.84 35.45
C SER A 3 -30.01 -27.73 35.10
N THR A 4 -29.63 -28.18 33.90
CA THR A 4 -28.29 -28.05 33.38
C THR A 4 -28.14 -26.65 32.75
N MET A 5 -27.42 -25.74 33.40
CA MET A 5 -27.02 -24.45 32.80
C MET A 5 -25.98 -24.72 31.71
N GLY A 6 -26.36 -24.45 30.49
CA GLY A 6 -25.45 -24.43 29.35
C GLY A 6 -24.51 -23.22 29.42
N ALA A 7 -23.22 -23.49 29.59
CA ALA A 7 -22.20 -22.46 29.50
C ALA A 7 -22.05 -22.03 28.03
N THR A 8 -22.45 -20.80 27.69
CA THR A 8 -22.18 -20.20 26.38
C THR A 8 -20.68 -19.90 26.30
N ILE A 9 -19.96 -20.67 25.50
CA ILE A 9 -18.55 -20.41 25.18
C ILE A 9 -18.51 -19.17 24.28
N MET A 10 -18.18 -18.03 24.84
CA MET A 10 -17.86 -16.84 24.07
C MET A 10 -16.56 -17.09 23.30
N THR A 11 -16.67 -17.30 21.99
CA THR A 11 -15.51 -17.28 21.08
C THR A 11 -14.89 -15.89 21.13
N PRO A 12 -13.59 -15.75 21.45
CA PRO A 12 -12.95 -14.44 21.46
C PRO A 12 -13.02 -13.85 20.05
N SER A 13 -13.64 -12.68 19.91
CA SER A 13 -13.64 -11.93 18.66
C SER A 13 -12.19 -11.60 18.32
N ARG A 14 -11.67 -12.17 17.23
CA ARG A 14 -10.31 -11.90 16.73
C ARG A 14 -10.23 -10.41 16.37
N GLN A 15 -9.59 -9.64 17.24
CA GLN A 15 -9.37 -8.22 17.00
C GLN A 15 -8.46 -8.08 15.77
N ILE A 16 -9.00 -7.55 14.66
CA ILE A 16 -8.22 -7.30 13.44
C ILE A 16 -7.25 -6.15 13.75
N GLN A 17 -6.00 -6.48 14.00
CA GLN A 17 -4.97 -5.50 14.28
C GLN A 17 -4.54 -4.82 12.97
N ARG A 18 -4.68 -3.48 12.90
CA ARG A 18 -4.20 -2.71 11.75
C ARG A 18 -2.70 -2.85 11.61
N GLN A 19 -2.23 -3.23 10.41
CA GLN A 19 -0.81 -3.33 10.11
C GLN A 19 -0.18 -1.94 10.05
N PRO A 20 1.08 -1.78 10.51
CA PRO A 20 1.80 -0.52 10.41
C PRO A 20 2.01 -0.14 8.94
N SER A 21 2.12 1.16 8.70
CA SER A 21 2.40 1.70 7.37
C SER A 21 3.91 1.88 7.18
N TRP A 22 4.43 1.41 6.04
CA TRP A 22 5.82 1.59 5.65
C TRP A 22 5.98 2.87 4.83
N ILE A 23 6.96 3.69 5.17
CA ILE A 23 7.39 4.81 4.32
C ILE A 23 8.27 4.23 3.21
N MET A 24 7.89 4.44 1.93
CA MET A 24 8.52 3.73 0.83
C MET A 24 8.59 4.58 -0.44
N LEU A 25 9.70 4.47 -1.16
CA LEU A 25 9.90 5.07 -2.48
C LEU A 25 9.28 4.20 -3.58
N ALA A 26 8.95 4.82 -4.71
CA ALA A 26 8.27 4.18 -5.82
C ALA A 26 9.07 3.02 -6.43
N SER A 27 10.38 3.18 -6.60
CA SER A 27 11.23 2.12 -7.16
C SER A 27 11.24 0.86 -6.27
N GLU A 28 11.36 1.03 -4.94
CA GLU A 28 11.37 -0.12 -4.03
C GLU A 28 10.04 -0.87 -4.04
N PHE A 29 8.91 -0.14 -4.04
CA PHE A 29 7.58 -0.75 -4.06
C PHE A 29 7.24 -1.32 -5.44
N GLY A 30 7.48 -0.56 -6.51
CA GLY A 30 7.12 -0.92 -7.89
C GLY A 30 7.87 -2.13 -8.45
N GLU A 31 9.08 -2.38 -7.95
CA GLU A 31 9.90 -3.52 -8.36
C GLU A 31 9.62 -4.81 -7.57
N SER A 32 8.61 -4.81 -6.69
CA SER A 32 8.22 -5.97 -5.90
C SER A 32 7.54 -7.02 -6.78
N THR A 33 8.04 -8.25 -6.77
CA THR A 33 7.53 -9.35 -7.60
C THR A 33 6.88 -10.47 -6.81
N LEU A 34 6.99 -10.44 -5.48
CA LEU A 34 6.50 -11.49 -4.61
C LEU A 34 5.35 -10.98 -3.73
N ASN A 35 4.47 -11.91 -3.38
CA ASN A 35 3.44 -11.67 -2.38
C ASN A 35 3.38 -12.84 -1.39
N GLU A 36 2.81 -12.56 -0.22
CA GLU A 36 2.50 -13.57 0.78
C GLU A 36 1.06 -13.33 1.25
N LYS A 37 0.23 -14.35 1.15
CA LYS A 37 -1.13 -14.34 1.69
C LYS A 37 -1.20 -15.33 2.84
N GLY A 38 -1.78 -14.92 3.97
CA GLY A 38 -2.08 -15.83 5.07
C GLY A 38 -3.05 -16.93 4.66
N SER A 39 -3.10 -18.01 5.43
CA SER A 39 -3.92 -19.20 5.17
C SER A 39 -5.42 -18.99 5.41
N GLY A 40 -5.79 -17.94 6.14
CA GLY A 40 -7.19 -17.61 6.45
C GLY A 40 -7.81 -16.69 5.38
N GLU A 41 -9.13 -16.81 5.20
CA GLU A 41 -9.90 -16.00 4.25
C GLU A 41 -9.72 -14.50 4.48
N PHE A 42 -9.61 -14.07 5.74
CA PHE A 42 -9.46 -12.67 6.16
C PHE A 42 -8.01 -12.28 6.50
N ASP A 43 -7.06 -13.17 6.28
CA ASP A 43 -5.66 -12.86 6.57
C ASP A 43 -5.13 -11.80 5.60
N PRO A 44 -4.28 -10.88 6.09
CA PRO A 44 -3.73 -9.82 5.26
C PRO A 44 -2.82 -10.40 4.17
N THR A 45 -2.90 -9.80 2.98
CA THR A 45 -1.93 -10.04 1.91
C THR A 45 -0.80 -9.03 2.05
N PHE A 46 0.43 -9.49 1.91
CA PHE A 46 1.63 -8.68 1.93
C PHE A 46 2.31 -8.70 0.57
N VAL A 47 2.76 -7.56 0.12
CA VAL A 47 3.74 -7.44 -0.96
C VAL A 47 5.12 -7.57 -0.36
N ILE A 48 5.98 -8.40 -0.93
CA ILE A 48 7.35 -8.60 -0.47
C ILE A 48 8.27 -7.81 -1.40
N THR A 49 8.96 -6.82 -0.83
CA THR A 49 9.92 -6.01 -1.60
C THR A 49 11.22 -6.75 -1.84
N LYS A 50 12.02 -6.30 -2.81
CA LYS A 50 13.36 -6.85 -3.07
C LYS A 50 14.29 -6.77 -1.84
N LEU A 51 14.03 -5.83 -0.93
CA LEU A 51 14.77 -5.67 0.33
C LEU A 51 14.20 -6.53 1.48
N GLY A 52 13.22 -7.40 1.20
CA GLY A 52 12.62 -8.33 2.16
C GLY A 52 11.54 -7.72 3.07
N ALA A 53 11.13 -6.48 2.84
CA ALA A 53 10.06 -5.88 3.64
C ALA A 53 8.70 -6.50 3.29
N LYS A 54 7.94 -6.95 4.31
CA LYS A 54 6.56 -7.41 4.20
C LYS A 54 5.61 -6.23 4.32
N VAL A 55 4.99 -5.83 3.21
CA VAL A 55 4.25 -4.59 3.08
C VAL A 55 2.77 -4.86 2.84
N ASN A 56 1.92 -4.48 3.79
CA ASN A 56 0.47 -4.47 3.62
C ASN A 56 -0.05 -3.06 3.38
N ARG A 57 0.60 -2.06 3.99
CA ARG A 57 0.23 -0.65 3.94
C ARG A 57 1.47 0.22 3.78
N VAL A 58 1.36 1.25 2.94
CA VAL A 58 2.45 2.22 2.68
C VAL A 58 2.00 3.65 2.91
N THR A 59 2.95 4.50 3.27
CA THR A 59 2.82 5.96 3.22
C THR A 59 3.75 6.49 2.14
N VAL A 60 3.16 7.06 1.10
CA VAL A 60 3.86 7.61 -0.06
C VAL A 60 3.52 9.08 -0.24
N SER A 61 4.40 9.82 -0.91
CA SER A 61 4.15 11.21 -1.28
C SER A 61 4.85 11.53 -2.59
N GLY A 62 4.27 12.45 -3.39
CA GLY A 62 4.84 12.83 -4.67
C GLY A 62 3.99 13.85 -5.40
N LEU A 63 4.42 14.17 -6.63
CA LEU A 63 3.67 14.98 -7.57
C LEU A 63 2.59 14.13 -8.25
N VAL A 64 1.36 14.59 -8.28
CA VAL A 64 0.31 13.96 -9.10
C VAL A 64 0.65 14.23 -10.56
N GLU A 65 1.04 13.18 -11.27
CA GLU A 65 1.41 13.29 -12.69
C GLU A 65 0.23 13.04 -13.61
N ARG A 66 -0.65 12.14 -13.18
CA ARG A 66 -1.86 11.79 -13.91
C ARG A 66 -2.97 11.40 -12.94
N LEU A 67 -4.17 11.84 -13.24
CA LEU A 67 -5.39 11.37 -12.61
C LEU A 67 -6.50 11.38 -13.65
N GLU A 68 -7.19 10.27 -13.80
CA GLU A 68 -8.27 10.13 -14.79
C GLU A 68 -9.39 9.25 -14.27
N LEU A 69 -10.60 9.53 -14.70
CA LEU A 69 -11.75 8.67 -14.51
C LEU A 69 -11.81 7.64 -15.63
N ARG A 70 -11.90 6.37 -15.29
CA ARG A 70 -12.08 5.26 -16.22
C ARG A 70 -13.33 4.47 -15.88
N GLU A 71 -13.96 3.95 -16.91
CA GLU A 71 -15.00 2.94 -16.77
C GLU A 71 -14.36 1.55 -16.84
N THR A 72 -14.70 0.70 -15.89
CA THR A 72 -14.26 -0.71 -15.87
C THR A 72 -15.14 -1.53 -16.82
N SER A 73 -14.69 -2.73 -17.18
CA SER A 73 -15.45 -3.67 -18.02
C SER A 73 -16.86 -4.00 -17.48
N ASN A 74 -17.09 -3.78 -16.20
CA ASN A 74 -18.37 -4.02 -15.52
C ASN A 74 -19.28 -2.77 -15.48
N GLY A 75 -18.86 -1.66 -16.12
CA GLY A 75 -19.58 -0.39 -16.07
C GLY A 75 -19.40 0.42 -14.79
N SER A 76 -18.55 -0.03 -13.86
CA SER A 76 -18.23 0.74 -12.65
C SER A 76 -17.19 1.82 -12.94
N GLN A 77 -17.31 2.97 -12.29
CA GLN A 77 -16.36 4.05 -12.40
C GLN A 77 -15.18 3.83 -11.44
N MET A 78 -13.97 4.08 -11.93
CA MET A 78 -12.73 3.98 -11.16
C MET A 78 -11.77 5.12 -11.53
N TYR A 79 -11.30 5.84 -10.52
CA TYR A 79 -10.24 6.83 -10.69
C TYR A 79 -8.89 6.12 -10.68
N GLN A 80 -8.06 6.36 -11.69
CA GLN A 80 -6.69 5.87 -11.78
C GLN A 80 -5.73 7.02 -11.78
N GLY A 81 -4.71 6.94 -10.93
CA GLY A 81 -3.72 7.99 -10.78
C GLY A 81 -2.29 7.49 -10.73
N GLN A 82 -1.39 8.42 -11.02
CA GLN A 82 0.05 8.25 -10.96
C GLN A 82 0.63 9.32 -10.05
N LEU A 83 1.43 8.89 -9.09
CA LEU A 83 2.12 9.74 -8.14
C LEU A 83 3.62 9.58 -8.34
N ARG A 84 4.30 10.65 -8.75
CA ARG A 84 5.74 10.64 -9.02
C ARG A 84 6.54 11.08 -7.80
N ASP A 85 7.47 10.23 -7.36
CA ASP A 85 8.57 10.62 -6.50
C ASP A 85 9.91 10.60 -7.30
N PRO A 86 11.05 11.00 -6.72
CA PRO A 86 12.32 11.03 -7.45
C PRO A 86 12.80 9.67 -7.96
N SER A 87 12.27 8.57 -7.42
CA SER A 87 12.67 7.20 -7.79
C SER A 87 11.79 6.57 -8.88
N GLY A 88 10.57 7.08 -9.11
CA GLY A 88 9.66 6.52 -10.09
C GLY A 88 8.19 6.90 -9.87
N LEU A 89 7.30 6.00 -10.29
CA LEU A 89 5.85 6.17 -10.23
C LEU A 89 5.20 5.16 -9.28
N HIS A 90 4.36 5.67 -8.41
CA HIS A 90 3.34 4.88 -7.75
C HIS A 90 2.03 4.94 -8.55
N TYR A 91 1.43 3.79 -8.80
CA TYR A 91 0.10 3.69 -9.41
C TYR A 91 -0.93 3.50 -8.31
N PHE A 92 -2.02 4.23 -8.37
CA PHE A 92 -3.11 4.09 -7.41
C PHE A 92 -4.48 4.09 -8.07
N SER A 93 -5.46 3.50 -7.40
CA SER A 93 -6.85 3.48 -7.89
C SER A 93 -7.83 3.68 -6.74
N VAL A 94 -8.92 4.42 -7.04
CA VAL A 94 -10.05 4.68 -6.14
C VAL A 94 -11.34 4.29 -6.86
N GLY A 95 -11.98 3.23 -6.40
CA GLY A 95 -13.23 2.73 -6.95
C GLY A 95 -14.37 2.82 -5.94
N GLU A 96 -15.48 2.15 -6.25
CA GLU A 96 -16.72 2.15 -5.45
C GLU A 96 -16.57 1.68 -4.00
N TYR A 97 -15.55 0.83 -3.71
CA TYR A 97 -15.26 0.33 -2.36
C TYR A 97 -14.43 1.30 -1.49
N ALA A 98 -14.08 2.47 -2.00
CA ALA A 98 -13.46 3.51 -1.20
C ALA A 98 -14.49 4.19 -0.29
N SER A 99 -14.01 4.80 0.82
CA SER A 99 -14.89 5.61 1.66
C SER A 99 -15.48 6.78 0.89
N GLU A 100 -16.65 7.24 1.30
CA GLU A 100 -17.30 8.41 0.69
C GLU A 100 -16.38 9.62 0.69
N SER A 101 -15.74 9.91 1.81
CA SER A 101 -14.77 11.00 1.94
C SER A 101 -13.57 10.87 0.98
N MET A 102 -13.11 9.66 0.70
CA MET A 102 -12.04 9.45 -0.28
C MET A 102 -12.53 9.69 -1.70
N ARG A 103 -13.76 9.27 -2.03
CA ARG A 103 -14.36 9.51 -3.34
C ARG A 103 -14.59 11.00 -3.60
N GLU A 104 -15.10 11.72 -2.61
CA GLU A 104 -15.25 13.19 -2.69
C GLU A 104 -13.91 13.90 -2.86
N PHE A 105 -12.91 13.48 -2.08
CA PHE A 105 -11.56 14.02 -2.18
C PHE A 105 -10.95 13.83 -3.58
N ILE A 106 -11.11 12.64 -4.18
CA ILE A 106 -10.51 12.33 -5.48
C ILE A 106 -11.19 13.09 -6.63
N VAL A 107 -12.50 13.37 -6.52
CA VAL A 107 -13.22 14.22 -7.47
C VAL A 107 -12.67 15.64 -7.42
N GLN A 108 -12.54 16.24 -6.23
CA GLN A 108 -11.95 17.56 -6.06
C GLN A 108 -10.48 17.63 -6.52
N LEU A 109 -9.75 16.53 -6.35
CA LEU A 109 -8.36 16.42 -6.82
C LEU A 109 -8.31 16.41 -8.35
N LEU A 110 -9.25 15.70 -9.01
CA LEU A 110 -9.33 15.63 -10.46
C LEU A 110 -9.55 17.03 -11.07
N ASP A 111 -10.51 17.80 -10.53
CA ASP A 111 -10.78 19.18 -10.97
C ASP A 111 -9.51 20.05 -10.92
N LYS A 112 -8.72 19.91 -9.86
CA LYS A 112 -7.45 20.65 -9.70
C LYS A 112 -6.38 20.18 -10.69
N VAL A 113 -6.26 18.89 -10.93
CA VAL A 113 -5.31 18.33 -11.90
C VAL A 113 -5.67 18.80 -13.32
N GLU A 114 -6.96 18.81 -13.67
CA GLU A 114 -7.46 19.26 -14.96
C GLU A 114 -7.24 20.78 -15.17
N SER A 115 -7.23 21.57 -14.08
CA SER A 115 -6.86 22.99 -14.14
C SER A 115 -5.37 23.25 -14.39
N GLY A 116 -4.54 22.20 -14.39
CA GLY A 116 -3.09 22.27 -14.62
C GLY A 116 -2.27 22.69 -13.40
N GLU A 117 -2.84 22.67 -12.21
CA GLU A 117 -2.12 22.96 -10.97
C GLU A 117 -1.14 21.81 -10.63
N PRO A 118 0.14 22.12 -10.33
CA PRO A 118 1.05 21.10 -9.81
C PRO A 118 0.68 20.75 -8.37
N ILE A 119 0.26 19.51 -8.12
CA ILE A 119 -0.23 19.08 -6.82
C ILE A 119 0.72 18.05 -6.20
N LEU A 120 1.21 18.38 -5.01
CA LEU A 120 1.90 17.44 -4.15
C LEU A 120 0.87 16.73 -3.24
N LEU A 121 0.84 15.41 -3.35
CA LEU A 121 -0.08 14.55 -2.62
C LEU A 121 0.69 13.64 -1.67
N SER A 122 0.17 13.44 -0.47
CA SER A 122 0.61 12.38 0.44
C SER A 122 -0.56 11.45 0.73
N MET A 123 -0.32 10.14 0.74
CA MET A 123 -1.35 9.17 1.03
C MET A 123 -0.85 8.00 1.87
N THR A 124 -1.75 7.46 2.70
CA THR A 124 -1.62 6.13 3.28
C THR A 124 -2.52 5.19 2.51
N ALA A 125 -1.95 4.10 2.00
CA ALA A 125 -2.65 3.22 1.09
C ALA A 125 -2.35 1.74 1.38
N LYS A 126 -3.31 0.88 1.09
CA LYS A 126 -3.08 -0.57 1.03
C LYS A 126 -2.27 -0.94 -0.19
N ALA A 127 -1.24 -1.75 0.01
CA ALA A 127 -0.49 -2.38 -1.05
C ALA A 127 -1.36 -3.41 -1.79
N ARG A 128 -1.29 -3.39 -3.11
CA ARG A 128 -1.95 -4.34 -3.99
C ARG A 128 -0.92 -4.99 -4.89
N TRP A 129 -1.13 -6.25 -5.15
CA TRP A 129 -0.31 -7.07 -6.02
C TRP A 129 -1.24 -7.81 -6.99
N TYR A 130 -0.85 -7.84 -8.24
CA TYR A 130 -1.58 -8.54 -9.28
C TYR A 130 -0.58 -9.21 -10.23
N GLN A 131 -0.84 -10.43 -10.59
CA GLN A 131 -0.09 -11.16 -11.61
C GLN A 131 -1.02 -11.49 -12.78
N THR A 132 -0.54 -11.19 -13.99
CA THR A 132 -1.25 -11.58 -15.22
C THR A 132 -1.10 -13.07 -15.49
N ASP A 133 -1.94 -13.60 -16.37
CA ASP A 133 -1.85 -14.99 -16.82
C ASP A 133 -0.52 -15.29 -17.53
N GLU A 134 0.11 -14.26 -18.10
CA GLU A 134 1.44 -14.32 -18.74
C GLU A 134 2.60 -14.24 -17.73
N GLY A 135 2.30 -14.08 -16.43
CA GLY A 135 3.28 -14.02 -15.35
C GLY A 135 3.84 -12.62 -15.04
N ALA A 136 3.43 -11.57 -15.75
CA ALA A 136 3.83 -10.21 -15.41
C ALA A 136 3.21 -9.76 -14.08
N VAL A 137 4.02 -9.12 -13.22
CA VAL A 137 3.59 -8.65 -11.91
C VAL A 137 3.46 -7.13 -11.89
N TYR A 138 2.35 -6.67 -11.35
CA TYR A 138 2.06 -5.26 -11.16
C TYR A 138 1.73 -4.98 -9.70
N THR A 139 2.30 -3.91 -9.18
CA THR A 139 1.96 -3.37 -7.86
C THR A 139 1.15 -2.08 -8.03
N SER A 140 0.18 -1.87 -7.16
CA SER A 140 -0.62 -0.67 -7.12
C SER A 140 -1.03 -0.34 -5.69
N LEU A 141 -1.59 0.84 -5.50
CA LEU A 141 -2.01 1.35 -4.21
C LEU A 141 -3.53 1.56 -4.21
N ARG A 142 -4.16 1.18 -3.10
CA ARG A 142 -5.53 1.57 -2.79
C ARG A 142 -5.51 2.58 -1.65
N PRO A 143 -5.68 3.87 -1.93
CA PRO A 143 -5.68 4.91 -0.91
C PRO A 143 -6.74 4.67 0.18
N GLU A 144 -6.34 4.86 1.43
CA GLU A 144 -7.23 4.85 2.59
C GLU A 144 -7.39 6.27 3.13
N GLU A 145 -6.31 7.05 3.11
CA GLU A 145 -6.25 8.45 3.50
C GLU A 145 -5.34 9.20 2.54
N ALA A 146 -5.69 10.42 2.18
CA ALA A 146 -4.87 11.27 1.32
C ALA A 146 -5.05 12.75 1.68
N ALA A 147 -4.01 13.54 1.42
CA ALA A 147 -4.04 14.98 1.60
C ALA A 147 -3.10 15.68 0.63
N ILE A 148 -3.50 16.86 0.13
CA ILE A 148 -2.61 17.78 -0.56
C ILE A 148 -1.64 18.35 0.47
N VAL A 149 -0.34 18.34 0.15
CA VAL A 149 0.71 18.76 1.08
C VAL A 149 1.56 19.89 0.50
N SER A 150 2.18 20.68 1.39
CA SER A 150 3.14 21.70 1.00
C SER A 150 4.48 21.09 0.56
N ARG A 151 5.32 21.93 -0.09
CA ARG A 151 6.68 21.53 -0.48
C ARG A 151 7.55 21.12 0.73
N GLU A 152 7.39 21.80 1.85
CA GLU A 152 8.14 21.52 3.09
C GLU A 152 7.75 20.17 3.67
N ARG A 153 6.44 19.84 3.66
CA ARG A 153 5.95 18.54 4.11
C ARG A 153 6.41 17.41 3.18
N TYR A 154 6.37 17.64 1.87
CA TYR A 154 6.91 16.70 0.91
C TYR A 154 8.42 16.49 1.09
N ALA A 155 9.20 17.55 1.24
CA ALA A 155 10.64 17.45 1.50
C ALA A 155 10.95 16.68 2.79
N SER A 156 10.20 16.94 3.87
CA SER A 156 10.31 16.19 5.12
C SER A 156 9.99 14.70 4.95
N TRP A 157 8.94 14.37 4.18
CA TRP A 157 8.62 12.99 3.86
C TRP A 157 9.76 12.33 3.06
N LEU A 158 10.32 13.03 2.06
CA LEU A 158 11.39 12.52 1.20
C LEU A 158 12.65 12.17 2.01
N VAL A 159 13.06 13.03 2.94
CA VAL A 159 14.18 12.74 3.84
C VAL A 159 13.92 11.46 4.65
N ARG A 160 12.72 11.31 5.19
CA ARG A 160 12.34 10.11 5.95
C ARG A 160 12.28 8.86 5.06
N ALA A 161 11.79 8.98 3.83
CA ALA A 161 11.72 7.88 2.88
C ALA A 161 13.12 7.39 2.49
N CYS A 162 14.04 8.32 2.18
CA CYS A 162 15.44 7.99 1.89
C CYS A 162 16.11 7.30 3.09
N ALA A 163 15.96 7.85 4.31
CA ALA A 163 16.53 7.26 5.51
C ALA A 163 15.99 5.84 5.78
N ALA A 164 14.67 5.64 5.59
CA ALA A 164 14.04 4.34 5.74
C ALA A 164 14.54 3.31 4.70
N THR A 165 14.71 3.73 3.44
CA THR A 165 15.26 2.87 2.38
C THR A 165 16.72 2.50 2.66
N LEU A 166 17.55 3.45 3.09
CA LEU A 166 18.94 3.18 3.48
C LEU A 166 19.03 2.18 4.64
N SER A 167 18.15 2.33 5.65
CA SER A 167 18.08 1.37 6.77
C SER A 167 17.71 -0.04 6.30
N ARG A 168 16.76 -0.18 5.37
CA ARG A 168 16.38 -1.48 4.81
C ARG A 168 17.49 -2.09 3.95
N LEU A 169 18.20 -1.28 3.17
CA LEU A 169 19.37 -1.72 2.41
C LEU A 169 20.46 -2.28 3.32
N ASP A 170 20.77 -1.56 4.42
CA ASP A 170 21.77 -2.00 5.39
C ASP A 170 21.35 -3.32 6.08
N GLN A 171 20.08 -3.45 6.46
CA GLN A 171 19.54 -4.69 7.02
C GLN A 171 19.58 -5.84 6.01
N HIS A 172 19.22 -5.59 4.77
CA HIS A 172 19.28 -6.59 3.70
C HIS A 172 20.71 -7.07 3.46
N GLN A 173 21.67 -6.15 3.39
CA GLN A 173 23.08 -6.50 3.25
C GLN A 173 23.60 -7.32 4.44
N LYS A 174 23.19 -7.00 5.66
CA LYS A 174 23.53 -7.79 6.84
C LYS A 174 22.93 -9.19 6.78
N SER A 175 21.69 -9.34 6.31
CA SER A 175 21.04 -10.64 6.18
C SER A 175 21.71 -11.55 5.15
N LEU A 176 22.27 -10.99 4.06
CA LEU A 176 23.01 -11.75 3.05
C LEU A 176 24.35 -12.29 3.60
N ASN A 177 24.91 -11.64 4.62
CA ASN A 177 26.17 -12.04 5.26
C ASN A 177 25.95 -13.00 6.46
N CYS A 178 24.70 -13.27 6.85
CA CYS A 178 24.39 -14.26 7.89
C CYS A 178 24.41 -15.66 7.32
N GLU A 179 25.16 -16.58 7.94
CA GLU A 179 25.06 -18.00 7.63
C GLU A 179 23.66 -18.51 8.01
N PRO A 180 22.99 -19.31 7.16
CA PRO A 180 21.70 -19.89 7.49
C PRO A 180 21.85 -20.78 8.72
N THR A 181 21.10 -20.51 9.75
CA THR A 181 21.05 -21.40 10.94
C THR A 181 20.42 -22.73 10.53
N LYS A 182 20.93 -23.85 11.08
CA LYS A 182 20.43 -25.20 10.76
C LYS A 182 18.92 -25.38 11.00
N GLU A 183 18.31 -24.54 11.84
CA GLU A 183 16.86 -24.52 12.10
C GLU A 183 16.02 -23.92 10.97
N ALA A 184 16.61 -23.13 10.06
CA ALA A 184 15.91 -22.56 8.91
C ALA A 184 15.91 -23.48 7.69
N MET A 185 16.52 -24.68 7.78
CA MET A 185 16.66 -25.67 6.69
C MET A 185 15.74 -26.89 6.87
N LEU A 186 14.89 -26.90 7.89
CA LEU A 186 13.86 -27.93 8.15
C LEU A 186 12.47 -27.35 7.92
#